data_78e8c7824ca96706f63621b218a9ab78
#
_entry.id   78e8c7824ca96706f63621b218a9ab78
#
_cell.length_a   1.000
_cell.length_b   1.000
_cell.length_c   1.000
_cell.angle_alpha   90.00
_cell.angle_beta   90.00
_cell.angle_gamma   90.00
#
_symmetry.space_group_name_H-M   'P 1'
#
loop_
_entity.id
_entity.type
_entity.pdbx_description
1 polymer ?
#
loop_
_entity_poly.entity_id
_entity_poly.type
_entity_poly.pdbx_seq_one_letter_code
_entity_poly.pdbx_strand_id
1 'polypeptide(L)'
;MTNVQCQMPKRANGGGLRSAFGIRHLSLTDGFTFVELLVVTTILLILASAVMPLARVSVQRQREAELRRDLREMRTAIDKYKDTADAGGIASFDVKAGTDGYPPSLETLVEGVTKANDATGIKLKFLRRIPIDPITHSNEWGMRAYGDRPDSTAWGGGNVFDVYTKATGKALDGTKYRDW
;
A
#
# COMPACT_ATOMS: atom_id res chain seq x y z
N MET A 1 -11.11 -63.85 65.22
CA MET A 1 -12.08 -62.79 65.04
C MET A 1 -11.45 -61.53 65.62
N THR A 2 -10.61 -60.84 64.88
CA THR A 2 -9.78 -59.77 65.41
C THR A 2 -10.13 -58.51 64.65
N ASN A 3 -10.70 -57.58 65.43
CA ASN A 3 -11.12 -56.27 64.98
C ASN A 3 -9.87 -55.33 64.91
N VAL A 4 -9.45 -54.95 63.74
CA VAL A 4 -8.35 -53.99 63.56
C VAL A 4 -8.95 -52.62 63.30
N GLN A 5 -8.89 -51.79 64.33
CA GLN A 5 -9.27 -50.38 64.27
C GLN A 5 -8.13 -49.58 63.64
N CYS A 6 -8.36 -49.05 62.47
CA CYS A 6 -7.44 -48.17 61.78
C CYS A 6 -7.60 -46.76 62.35
N GLN A 7 -6.63 -46.28 63.11
CA GLN A 7 -6.55 -44.90 63.61
C GLN A 7 -6.01 -44.03 62.52
N MET A 8 -6.79 -42.98 62.08
CA MET A 8 -6.34 -41.91 61.20
C MET A 8 -5.51 -40.88 61.97
N PRO A 9 -4.39 -40.43 61.43
CA PRO A 9 -3.63 -39.39 62.09
C PRO A 9 -4.32 -37.99 61.85
N LYS A 10 -4.35 -37.24 62.95
CA LYS A 10 -4.81 -35.83 62.97
C LYS A 10 -4.00 -34.98 62.03
N ARG A 11 -4.67 -34.34 61.06
CA ARG A 11 -4.10 -33.37 60.12
C ARG A 11 -3.78 -32.10 60.88
N ALA A 12 -2.50 -31.74 60.88
CA ALA A 12 -2.00 -30.49 61.42
C ALA A 12 -2.53 -29.31 60.62
N ASN A 13 -2.97 -28.30 61.33
CA ASN A 13 -3.48 -27.05 60.84
C ASN A 13 -2.32 -26.24 60.22
N GLY A 14 -2.14 -26.33 58.90
CA GLY A 14 -1.19 -25.52 58.15
C GLY A 14 -1.76 -24.14 57.96
N GLY A 15 -1.15 -23.16 58.62
CA GLY A 15 -1.47 -21.75 58.49
C GLY A 15 -1.35 -21.27 57.02
N GLY A 16 -2.47 -20.93 56.41
CA GLY A 16 -2.50 -20.31 55.12
C GLY A 16 -1.91 -18.92 55.19
N LEU A 17 -0.75 -18.73 54.56
CA LEU A 17 -0.29 -17.38 54.17
C LEU A 17 -1.33 -16.78 53.21
N ARG A 18 -2.27 -16.02 53.76
CA ARG A 18 -3.07 -15.10 52.99
C ARG A 18 -2.14 -13.94 52.61
N SER A 19 -1.53 -14.04 51.46
CA SER A 19 -0.94 -12.95 50.74
C SER A 19 -2.08 -11.97 50.41
N ALA A 20 -2.33 -11.05 51.34
CA ALA A 20 -3.20 -9.92 51.11
C ALA A 20 -2.44 -8.99 50.15
N PHE A 21 -2.70 -9.18 48.85
CA PHE A 21 -2.36 -8.19 47.84
C PHE A 21 -3.30 -6.99 48.09
N GLY A 22 -2.87 -6.14 49.04
CA GLY A 22 -3.54 -4.90 49.34
C GLY A 22 -3.43 -3.98 48.12
N ILE A 23 -4.44 -4.01 47.27
CA ILE A 23 -4.67 -2.93 46.32
C ILE A 23 -4.89 -1.69 47.20
N ARG A 24 -3.84 -0.90 47.39
CA ARG A 24 -3.98 0.44 47.92
C ARG A 24 -4.91 1.17 46.97
N HIS A 25 -6.15 1.35 47.41
CA HIS A 25 -7.02 2.36 46.82
C HIS A 25 -6.28 3.70 46.96
N LEU A 26 -5.66 4.16 45.88
CA LEU A 26 -5.33 5.56 45.76
C LEU A 26 -6.67 6.31 45.75
N SER A 27 -7.04 6.81 46.95
CA SER A 27 -8.12 7.79 47.04
C SER A 27 -7.63 9.05 46.34
N LEU A 28 -7.96 9.21 45.07
CA LEU A 28 -7.78 10.44 44.30
C LEU A 28 -8.87 11.46 44.78
N THR A 29 -8.71 11.93 46.01
CA THR A 29 -9.59 12.95 46.58
C THR A 29 -8.99 14.35 46.46
N ASP A 30 -7.78 14.47 45.89
CA ASP A 30 -7.22 15.80 45.65
C ASP A 30 -7.73 16.31 44.31
N GLY A 31 -8.63 17.30 44.39
CA GLY A 31 -9.14 18.04 43.23
C GLY A 31 -7.98 18.78 42.55
N PHE A 32 -7.90 18.71 41.22
CA PHE A 32 -6.89 19.46 40.45
C PHE A 32 -7.02 20.96 40.71
N THR A 33 -5.89 21.60 40.93
CA THR A 33 -5.86 23.06 41.00
C THR A 33 -6.05 23.67 39.61
N PHE A 34 -6.68 24.85 39.53
CA PHE A 34 -6.82 25.56 38.25
C PHE A 34 -5.46 25.76 37.52
N VAL A 35 -4.42 26.05 38.30
CA VAL A 35 -3.05 26.23 37.78
C VAL A 35 -2.51 24.93 37.18
N GLU A 36 -2.72 23.79 37.83
CA GLU A 36 -2.29 22.48 37.33
C GLU A 36 -2.99 22.13 36.01
N LEU A 37 -4.29 22.39 35.90
CA LEU A 37 -5.03 22.21 34.66
C LEU A 37 -4.50 23.11 33.54
N LEU A 38 -4.14 24.37 33.83
CA LEU A 38 -3.50 25.26 32.86
C LEU A 38 -2.14 24.75 32.39
N VAL A 39 -1.31 24.27 33.31
CA VAL A 39 0.02 23.73 32.96
C VAL A 39 -0.13 22.46 32.10
N VAL A 40 -0.99 21.53 32.50
CA VAL A 40 -1.20 20.28 31.75
C VAL A 40 -1.75 20.57 30.36
N THR A 41 -2.75 21.43 30.24
CA THR A 41 -3.31 21.79 28.92
C THR A 41 -2.29 22.48 28.02
N THR A 42 -1.46 23.33 28.58
CA THR A 42 -0.37 24.01 27.82
C THR A 42 0.64 23.00 27.29
N ILE A 43 1.08 22.05 28.12
CA ILE A 43 2.00 21.00 27.70
C ILE A 43 1.36 20.13 26.58
N LEU A 44 0.10 19.74 26.76
CA LEU A 44 -0.63 18.95 25.76
C LEU A 44 -0.76 19.69 24.42
N LEU A 45 -1.04 20.99 24.44
CA LEU A 45 -1.11 21.82 23.23
C LEU A 45 0.24 21.89 22.50
N ILE A 46 1.35 22.05 23.24
CA ILE A 46 2.70 22.06 22.67
C ILE A 46 2.99 20.71 22.00
N LEU A 47 2.73 19.59 22.68
CA LEU A 47 2.92 18.26 22.13
C LEU A 47 2.01 18.00 20.92
N ALA A 48 0.72 18.38 21.00
CA ALA A 48 -0.22 18.23 19.90
C ALA A 48 0.20 19.01 18.65
N SER A 49 0.82 20.18 18.81
CA SER A 49 1.27 21.00 17.67
C SER A 49 2.36 20.31 16.84
N ALA A 50 3.20 19.49 17.46
CA ALA A 50 4.29 18.76 16.78
C ALA A 50 3.80 17.52 16.00
N VAL A 51 2.65 16.95 16.34
CA VAL A 51 2.14 15.71 15.72
C VAL A 51 1.65 15.97 14.29
N MET A 52 1.01 17.11 14.03
CA MET A 52 0.41 17.42 12.73
C MET A 52 1.39 17.39 11.56
N PRO A 53 2.57 18.03 11.61
CA PRO A 53 3.53 17.99 10.50
C PRO A 53 4.08 16.59 10.26
N LEU A 54 4.32 15.81 11.32
CA LEU A 54 4.79 14.43 11.21
C LEU A 54 3.79 13.52 10.48
N ALA A 55 2.51 13.65 10.81
CA ALA A 55 1.45 12.87 10.16
C ALA A 55 1.37 13.14 8.65
N ARG A 56 1.50 14.41 8.22
CA ARG A 56 1.49 14.78 6.79
C ARG A 56 2.64 14.13 6.02
N VAL A 57 3.87 14.17 6.57
CA VAL A 57 5.03 13.55 5.94
C VAL A 57 4.87 12.03 5.84
N SER A 58 4.32 11.38 6.87
CA SER A 58 4.07 9.93 6.86
C SER A 58 3.08 9.53 5.77
N VAL A 59 1.95 10.23 5.66
CA VAL A 59 0.96 9.99 4.61
C VAL A 59 1.54 10.23 3.21
N GLN A 60 2.33 11.29 3.03
CA GLN A 60 2.96 11.57 1.75
C GLN A 60 3.94 10.45 1.35
N ARG A 61 4.77 9.95 2.29
CA ARG A 61 5.67 8.81 2.03
C ARG A 61 4.91 7.56 1.58
N GLN A 62 3.76 7.27 2.20
CA GLN A 62 2.94 6.12 1.81
C GLN A 62 2.42 6.28 0.38
N ARG A 63 1.89 7.45 0.02
CA ARG A 63 1.40 7.73 -1.35
C ARG A 63 2.52 7.66 -2.39
N GLU A 64 3.71 8.16 -2.06
CA GLU A 64 4.88 8.08 -2.94
C GLU A 64 5.34 6.64 -3.16
N ALA A 65 5.34 5.82 -2.11
CA ALA A 65 5.69 4.40 -2.21
C ALA A 65 4.66 3.61 -3.04
N GLU A 66 3.36 3.92 -2.86
CA GLU A 66 2.27 3.34 -3.65
C GLU A 66 2.40 3.75 -5.13
N LEU A 67 2.59 5.05 -5.42
CA LEU A 67 2.79 5.53 -6.79
C LEU A 67 3.95 4.80 -7.50
N ARG A 68 5.10 4.66 -6.84
CA ARG A 68 6.24 3.93 -7.41
C ARG A 68 5.95 2.45 -7.65
N ARG A 69 5.12 1.84 -6.80
CA ARG A 69 4.68 0.46 -6.99
C ARG A 69 3.76 0.34 -8.21
N ASP A 70 2.79 1.23 -8.33
CA ASP A 70 1.81 1.21 -9.42
C ASP A 70 2.48 1.46 -10.78
N LEU A 71 3.40 2.43 -10.85
CA LEU A 71 4.21 2.66 -12.05
C LEU A 71 5.02 1.42 -12.44
N ARG A 72 5.67 0.74 -11.49
CA ARG A 72 6.40 -0.50 -11.77
C ARG A 72 5.49 -1.63 -12.23
N GLU A 73 4.29 -1.76 -11.65
CA GLU A 73 3.31 -2.77 -12.05
C GLU A 73 2.88 -2.56 -13.50
N MET A 74 2.55 -1.32 -13.88
CA MET A 74 2.15 -0.98 -15.26
C MET A 74 3.31 -1.17 -16.25
N ARG A 75 4.52 -0.69 -15.94
CA ARG A 75 5.70 -0.88 -16.80
C ARG A 75 6.01 -2.36 -16.99
N THR A 76 5.96 -3.15 -15.92
CA THR A 76 6.15 -4.61 -16.01
C THR A 76 5.09 -5.27 -16.89
N ALA A 77 3.85 -4.79 -16.86
CA ALA A 77 2.78 -5.30 -17.72
C ALA A 77 3.02 -4.94 -19.20
N ILE A 78 3.51 -3.71 -19.48
CA ILE A 78 3.89 -3.25 -20.81
C ILE A 78 5.04 -4.10 -21.35
N ASP A 79 6.09 -4.33 -20.54
CA ASP A 79 7.25 -5.14 -20.92
C ASP A 79 6.84 -6.59 -21.22
N LYS A 80 5.99 -7.19 -20.38
CA LYS A 80 5.46 -8.54 -20.61
C LYS A 80 4.62 -8.63 -21.90
N TYR A 81 3.85 -7.60 -22.20
CA TYR A 81 3.10 -7.55 -23.46
C TYR A 81 4.08 -7.53 -24.63
N LYS A 82 5.09 -6.67 -24.58
CA LYS A 82 6.15 -6.56 -25.60
C LYS A 82 6.87 -7.89 -25.81
N ASP A 83 7.34 -8.53 -24.73
CA ASP A 83 8.02 -9.82 -24.78
C ASP A 83 7.13 -10.90 -25.42
N THR A 84 5.84 -10.91 -25.07
CA THR A 84 4.87 -11.88 -25.64
C THR A 84 4.61 -11.61 -27.11
N ALA A 85 4.55 -10.34 -27.52
CA ALA A 85 4.38 -9.93 -28.91
C ALA A 85 5.60 -10.35 -29.76
N ASP A 86 6.80 -10.06 -29.27
CA ASP A 86 8.05 -10.41 -29.95
C ASP A 86 8.26 -11.94 -30.06
N ALA A 87 7.81 -12.69 -29.06
CA ALA A 87 7.78 -14.14 -29.11
C ALA A 87 6.68 -14.73 -30.04
N GLY A 88 5.88 -13.88 -30.68
CA GLY A 88 4.76 -14.32 -31.52
C GLY A 88 3.62 -14.98 -30.73
N GLY A 89 3.54 -14.72 -29.43
CA GLY A 89 2.52 -15.30 -28.55
C GLY A 89 1.14 -14.61 -28.64
N ILE A 90 1.05 -13.47 -29.33
CA ILE A 90 -0.18 -12.71 -29.56
C ILE A 90 -0.66 -12.96 -31.00
N ALA A 91 -1.97 -13.12 -31.18
CA ALA A 91 -2.53 -13.30 -32.50
C ALA A 91 -2.28 -12.07 -33.39
N SER A 92 -1.91 -12.28 -34.64
CA SER A 92 -1.46 -11.21 -35.57
C SER A 92 -2.50 -10.10 -35.79
N PHE A 93 -3.78 -10.41 -35.66
CA PHE A 93 -4.85 -9.44 -35.80
C PHE A 93 -5.02 -8.51 -34.58
N ASP A 94 -4.48 -8.91 -33.40
CA ASP A 94 -4.46 -8.08 -32.18
C ASP A 94 -3.20 -7.20 -32.09
N VAL A 95 -2.13 -7.55 -32.84
CA VAL A 95 -0.92 -6.73 -32.94
C VAL A 95 -1.13 -5.68 -34.04
N LYS A 96 -1.34 -4.43 -33.65
CA LYS A 96 -1.47 -3.35 -34.62
C LYS A 96 -0.15 -3.06 -35.32
N ALA A 97 -0.20 -2.90 -36.62
CA ALA A 97 0.98 -2.46 -37.39
C ALA A 97 1.44 -1.07 -36.92
N GLY A 98 2.76 -0.88 -36.77
CA GLY A 98 3.35 0.41 -36.35
C GLY A 98 3.34 0.65 -34.84
N THR A 99 3.01 -0.37 -34.02
CA THR A 99 3.10 -0.26 -32.55
C THR A 99 4.44 -0.74 -32.00
N ASP A 100 5.36 -1.21 -32.86
CA ASP A 100 6.66 -1.78 -32.46
C ASP A 100 6.54 -2.92 -31.41
N GLY A 101 5.38 -3.62 -31.40
CA GLY A 101 5.09 -4.67 -30.44
C GLY A 101 4.67 -4.20 -29.04
N TYR A 102 4.51 -2.90 -28.83
CA TYR A 102 3.97 -2.32 -27.61
C TYR A 102 2.44 -2.26 -27.63
N PRO A 103 1.75 -2.25 -26.48
CA PRO A 103 0.30 -2.16 -26.45
C PRO A 103 -0.19 -0.82 -27.03
N PRO A 104 -1.32 -0.82 -27.78
CA PRO A 104 -1.87 0.41 -28.35
C PRO A 104 -2.51 1.31 -27.28
N SER A 105 -2.90 0.77 -26.13
CA SER A 105 -3.45 1.53 -25.01
C SER A 105 -3.30 0.74 -23.70
N LEU A 106 -3.50 1.38 -22.55
CA LEU A 106 -3.47 0.70 -21.25
C LEU A 106 -4.65 -0.25 -21.06
N GLU A 107 -5.79 0.05 -21.67
CA GLU A 107 -6.99 -0.78 -21.63
C GLU A 107 -6.71 -2.15 -22.23
N THR A 108 -5.91 -2.24 -23.30
CA THR A 108 -5.51 -3.49 -23.94
C THR A 108 -4.83 -4.45 -22.96
N LEU A 109 -4.06 -3.94 -21.99
CA LEU A 109 -3.43 -4.78 -20.96
C LEU A 109 -4.43 -5.42 -20.00
N VAL A 110 -5.56 -4.74 -19.75
CA VAL A 110 -6.64 -5.21 -18.86
C VAL A 110 -7.63 -6.10 -19.59
N GLU A 111 -8.07 -5.69 -20.79
CA GLU A 111 -9.01 -6.47 -21.62
C GLU A 111 -8.38 -7.76 -22.09
N GLY A 112 -7.07 -7.71 -22.35
CA GLY A 112 -6.28 -8.81 -22.85
C GLY A 112 -6.38 -8.97 -24.37
N VAL A 113 -5.42 -9.71 -24.90
CA VAL A 113 -5.30 -10.03 -26.34
C VAL A 113 -5.41 -11.52 -26.56
N THR A 114 -5.80 -11.93 -27.76
CA THR A 114 -5.94 -13.33 -28.12
C THR A 114 -4.57 -14.00 -28.24
N LYS A 115 -4.42 -15.15 -27.61
CA LYS A 115 -3.20 -15.94 -27.70
C LYS A 115 -3.05 -16.51 -29.11
N ALA A 116 -1.85 -16.44 -29.65
CA ALA A 116 -1.54 -17.06 -30.94
C ALA A 116 -1.77 -18.58 -30.86
N ASN A 117 -2.29 -19.15 -31.95
CA ASN A 117 -2.54 -20.59 -32.09
C ASN A 117 -3.49 -21.19 -31.05
N ASP A 118 -4.34 -20.38 -30.43
CA ASP A 118 -5.36 -20.86 -29.50
C ASP A 118 -6.76 -20.82 -30.12
N ALA A 119 -7.28 -21.99 -30.42
CA ALA A 119 -8.64 -22.14 -30.95
C ALA A 119 -9.74 -21.88 -29.89
N THR A 120 -9.36 -21.80 -28.60
CA THR A 120 -10.31 -21.62 -27.49
C THR A 120 -10.68 -20.15 -27.27
N GLY A 121 -9.96 -19.22 -27.90
CA GLY A 121 -10.22 -17.78 -27.78
C GLY A 121 -9.88 -17.20 -26.37
N ILE A 122 -9.05 -17.91 -25.60
CA ILE A 122 -8.61 -17.43 -24.30
C ILE A 122 -7.75 -16.19 -24.47
N LYS A 123 -8.13 -15.11 -23.76
CA LYS A 123 -7.37 -13.86 -23.76
C LYS A 123 -6.25 -13.86 -22.74
N LEU A 124 -5.07 -13.41 -23.18
CA LEU A 124 -3.93 -13.13 -22.32
C LEU A 124 -4.09 -11.75 -21.70
N LYS A 125 -4.21 -11.68 -20.39
CA LYS A 125 -4.29 -10.42 -19.62
C LYS A 125 -2.96 -10.17 -18.93
N PHE A 126 -2.47 -8.94 -19.01
CA PHE A 126 -1.19 -8.52 -18.45
C PHE A 126 -1.37 -7.67 -17.18
N LEU A 127 -2.52 -7.01 -17.06
CA LEU A 127 -2.88 -6.21 -15.92
C LEU A 127 -4.30 -6.58 -15.45
N ARG A 128 -4.54 -6.61 -14.16
CA ARG A 128 -5.88 -6.90 -13.61
C ARG A 128 -6.82 -5.71 -13.72
N ARG A 129 -6.29 -4.53 -13.47
CA ARG A 129 -6.98 -3.23 -13.56
C ARG A 129 -5.94 -2.13 -13.70
N ILE A 130 -6.30 -1.02 -14.29
CA ILE A 130 -5.48 0.19 -14.25
C ILE A 130 -5.52 0.73 -12.82
N PRO A 131 -4.38 0.90 -12.13
CA PRO A 131 -4.35 1.43 -10.77
C PRO A 131 -4.81 2.89 -10.73
N ILE A 132 -5.28 3.34 -9.58
CA ILE A 132 -5.64 4.73 -9.33
C ILE A 132 -4.40 5.43 -8.80
N ASP A 133 -4.01 6.53 -9.42
CA ASP A 133 -2.88 7.36 -8.95
C ASP A 133 -3.16 7.89 -7.53
N PRO A 134 -2.34 7.54 -6.53
CA PRO A 134 -2.56 7.95 -5.15
C PRO A 134 -2.35 9.44 -4.89
N ILE A 135 -1.74 10.18 -5.83
CA ILE A 135 -1.51 11.61 -5.71
C ILE A 135 -2.66 12.41 -6.32
N THR A 136 -3.09 12.06 -7.55
CA THR A 136 -4.17 12.77 -8.27
C THR A 136 -5.55 12.19 -7.98
N HIS A 137 -5.63 10.98 -7.40
CA HIS A 137 -6.87 10.21 -7.19
C HIS A 137 -7.64 9.95 -8.49
N SER A 138 -6.93 9.87 -9.60
CA SER A 138 -7.47 9.60 -10.94
C SER A 138 -6.86 8.32 -11.51
N ASN A 139 -7.59 7.67 -12.40
CA ASN A 139 -7.07 6.58 -13.23
C ASN A 139 -6.50 7.06 -14.57
N GLU A 140 -6.39 8.38 -14.74
CA GLU A 140 -5.82 8.99 -15.94
C GLU A 140 -4.30 9.12 -15.82
N TRP A 141 -3.59 8.23 -16.46
CA TRP A 141 -2.13 8.26 -16.53
C TRP A 141 -1.66 9.06 -17.76
N GLY A 142 -0.49 9.67 -17.64
CA GLY A 142 0.24 10.17 -18.79
C GLY A 142 0.88 8.99 -19.51
N MET A 143 0.89 9.02 -20.83
CA MET A 143 1.49 7.97 -21.67
C MET A 143 2.59 8.58 -22.52
N ARG A 144 3.59 7.77 -22.89
CA ARG A 144 4.63 8.08 -23.86
C ARG A 144 4.72 6.94 -24.85
N ALA A 145 4.84 7.29 -26.13
CA ALA A 145 5.11 6.33 -27.18
C ALA A 145 6.62 6.04 -27.25
N TYR A 146 7.01 4.95 -27.89
CA TYR A 146 8.41 4.57 -28.06
C TYR A 146 9.26 5.67 -28.76
N GLY A 147 8.66 6.40 -29.69
CA GLY A 147 9.31 7.52 -30.40
C GLY A 147 9.28 8.85 -29.67
N ASP A 148 8.60 8.96 -28.53
CA ASP A 148 8.50 10.20 -27.78
C ASP A 148 9.78 10.47 -26.98
N ARG A 149 10.04 11.76 -26.71
CA ARG A 149 11.15 12.14 -25.82
C ARG A 149 10.83 11.71 -24.36
N PRO A 150 11.85 11.34 -23.56
CA PRO A 150 11.65 10.92 -22.18
C PRO A 150 10.99 11.96 -21.27
N ASP A 151 11.11 13.24 -21.62
CA ASP A 151 10.53 14.37 -20.90
C ASP A 151 9.20 14.88 -21.50
N SER A 152 8.71 14.21 -22.56
CA SER A 152 7.46 14.60 -23.22
C SER A 152 6.26 14.47 -22.28
N THR A 153 5.39 15.48 -22.33
CA THR A 153 4.08 15.48 -21.67
C THR A 153 2.94 15.29 -22.67
N ALA A 154 3.26 15.25 -23.96
CA ALA A 154 2.32 14.94 -25.03
C ALA A 154 2.58 13.52 -25.52
N TRP A 155 1.51 12.73 -25.64
CA TRP A 155 1.58 11.39 -26.19
C TRP A 155 1.54 11.45 -27.71
N GLY A 156 2.54 10.86 -28.35
CA GLY A 156 2.63 10.79 -29.80
C GLY A 156 1.63 9.84 -30.46
N GLY A 157 0.91 9.04 -29.66
CA GLY A 157 -0.07 8.07 -30.14
C GLY A 157 0.57 6.78 -30.67
N GLY A 158 -0.28 5.86 -31.10
CA GLY A 158 0.14 4.59 -31.73
C GLY A 158 0.46 3.48 -30.73
N ASN A 159 1.31 3.72 -29.76
CA ASN A 159 1.68 2.73 -28.75
C ASN A 159 1.90 3.35 -27.39
N VAL A 160 1.95 2.50 -26.34
CA VAL A 160 2.28 2.89 -24.97
C VAL A 160 3.58 2.19 -24.58
N PHE A 161 4.66 2.97 -24.57
CA PHE A 161 5.97 2.51 -24.14
C PHE A 161 6.23 2.75 -22.65
N ASP A 162 5.86 3.95 -22.17
CA ASP A 162 6.04 4.32 -20.76
C ASP A 162 4.81 5.06 -20.24
N VAL A 163 4.67 5.03 -18.91
CA VAL A 163 3.60 5.70 -18.18
C VAL A 163 4.16 6.58 -17.08
N TYR A 164 3.50 7.70 -16.82
CA TYR A 164 3.87 8.64 -15.77
C TYR A 164 2.62 9.22 -15.11
N THR A 165 2.77 9.76 -13.90
CA THR A 165 1.67 10.49 -13.24
C THR A 165 1.49 11.88 -13.80
N LYS A 166 0.25 12.33 -13.92
CA LYS A 166 -0.09 13.73 -14.27
C LYS A 166 0.03 14.70 -13.09
N ALA A 167 0.48 14.23 -11.92
CA ALA A 167 0.67 15.06 -10.75
C ALA A 167 1.74 16.14 -10.98
N THR A 168 1.43 17.39 -10.64
CA THR A 168 2.32 18.54 -10.82
C THR A 168 3.22 18.85 -9.64
N GLY A 169 3.10 18.06 -8.54
CA GLY A 169 3.86 18.26 -7.30
C GLY A 169 5.30 17.78 -7.35
N LYS A 170 5.97 18.00 -6.20
CA LYS A 170 7.30 17.45 -5.93
C LYS A 170 7.21 16.43 -4.80
N ALA A 171 8.02 15.41 -4.92
CA ALA A 171 8.20 14.40 -3.89
C ALA A 171 9.02 14.92 -2.70
N LEU A 172 9.05 14.15 -1.63
CA LEU A 172 9.84 14.48 -0.44
C LEU A 172 11.35 14.54 -0.72
N ASP A 173 11.83 13.85 -1.76
CA ASP A 173 13.21 13.88 -2.23
C ASP A 173 13.52 15.10 -3.15
N GLY A 174 12.51 15.92 -3.45
CA GLY A 174 12.61 17.11 -4.29
C GLY A 174 12.43 16.86 -5.79
N THR A 175 12.33 15.60 -6.23
CA THR A 175 12.07 15.25 -7.65
C THR A 175 10.61 15.56 -8.01
N LYS A 176 10.34 15.81 -9.28
CA LYS A 176 8.96 15.99 -9.74
C LYS A 176 8.31 14.60 -9.93
N TYR A 177 7.08 14.44 -9.51
CA TYR A 177 6.35 13.16 -9.68
C TYR A 177 6.28 12.69 -11.13
N ARG A 178 6.10 13.61 -12.08
CA ARG A 178 6.02 13.30 -13.51
C ARG A 178 7.31 12.73 -14.12
N ASP A 179 8.43 12.88 -13.43
CA ASP A 179 9.74 12.41 -13.88
C ASP A 179 10.04 10.98 -13.38
N TRP A 180 9.10 10.37 -12.65
CA TRP A 180 9.20 9.02 -12.09
C TRP A 180 8.74 7.90 -13.09
#